data_0cc8e2dd3a706fc5042ce8eb9ffb3beb
#
_entry.id   0cc8e2dd3a706fc5042ce8eb9ffb3beb
#
_cell.length_a   1.000
_cell.length_b   1.000
_cell.length_c   1.000
_cell.angle_alpha   90.00
_cell.angle_beta   90.00
_cell.angle_gamma   90.00
#
_symmetry.space_group_name_H-M   'P 1'
#
loop_
_entity.id
_entity.type
_entity.pdbx_description
1 polymer ?
#
loop_
_entity_poly.entity_id
_entity_poly.type
_entity_poly.pdbx_seq_one_letter_code
_entity_poly.pdbx_strand_id
1 'polypeptide(L)'
;IEAINIILVEKNSENAPEQTKRSYISPTAKGTLTYEAHVQTYGWMDSVADGQSAGTSGLGKRMEAFRMYLENPVGEDGTEIEGSIKYRAHSQSYGWLPWQEEGGIAGTVGKGKRLEALEITLEGELANVYDVYYRVHSSKWGTLGWAKNGETAGTIGFYRSVEFVEVKLVKKNSGEAPEQNARACLDKEDIGALSYSVYLKDMGWQTEAGNTQVAGITGQRKTIEALKMQIATGEAGNTADLFTGGINYKAYMQSTGWQELVSDGETAGSEASDKRMEAVQLTLTGELAQYCDIYYRAHVQAYGWLGWAKNGQTAGTSNCAYRMEALQVYIVPKSAPAPGANRNYFKNTKKSSIKKIAEFSTHCTSANTSLFNMSRALQSFNGLVVQPGQTISFFGVAGPCGRAQGYVAGGVVGGVGYGGGICQASTTLYGATLRAGLTIVERRNHSVASTYVPLGQDAMVNYGTSDFKFRNDYNFPVTLKTWTSGRDIHVAIYGQ
;
A
#
# COMPACT_ATOMS: atom_id res chain seq x y z
N ILE A 1 43.50 31.93 -4.41
CA ILE A 1 43.84 30.72 -3.63
C ILE A 1 45.35 30.76 -3.45
N GLU A 2 45.79 30.89 -2.21
CA GLU A 2 47.23 30.92 -1.87
C GLU A 2 47.78 29.48 -1.62
N ALA A 3 46.92 28.59 -1.17
CA ALA A 3 47.26 27.16 -0.98
C ALA A 3 46.01 26.29 -1.01
N ILE A 4 46.19 25.04 -1.51
CA ILE A 4 45.19 23.96 -1.42
C ILE A 4 45.92 22.78 -0.75
N ASN A 5 45.28 22.20 0.26
CA ASN A 5 45.71 20.96 0.86
C ASN A 5 44.70 19.87 0.54
N ILE A 6 45.14 18.79 -0.11
CA ILE A 6 44.35 17.64 -0.47
C ILE A 6 44.92 16.41 0.22
N ILE A 7 44.14 15.78 1.07
CA ILE A 7 44.54 14.58 1.79
C ILE A 7 43.62 13.43 1.37
N LEU A 8 44.17 12.36 0.86
CA LEU A 8 43.50 11.10 0.60
C LEU A 8 43.59 10.23 1.86
N VAL A 9 42.43 9.87 2.42
CA VAL A 9 42.34 8.95 3.56
C VAL A 9 41.39 7.82 3.22
N GLU A 10 41.61 6.65 3.81
CA GLU A 10 40.65 5.55 3.68
C GLU A 10 39.29 5.94 4.26
N LYS A 11 38.24 5.47 3.62
CA LYS A 11 36.87 5.72 4.10
C LYS A 11 36.69 5.17 5.50
N ASN A 12 36.27 6.01 6.43
CA ASN A 12 36.14 5.76 7.87
C ASN A 12 37.50 5.63 8.63
N SER A 13 38.55 6.17 8.10
CA SER A 13 39.84 6.25 8.77
C SER A 13 39.82 7.23 9.96
N GLU A 14 40.44 6.83 11.07
CA GLU A 14 40.65 7.73 12.22
C GLU A 14 41.63 8.87 11.90
N ASN A 15 42.34 8.78 10.78
CA ASN A 15 43.27 9.78 10.29
C ASN A 15 42.63 10.86 9.41
N ALA A 16 41.29 10.85 9.27
CA ALA A 16 40.57 11.92 8.56
C ALA A 16 40.79 13.24 9.31
N PRO A 17 41.13 14.34 8.59
CA PRO A 17 41.31 15.62 9.23
C PRO A 17 39.99 16.08 9.88
N GLU A 18 40.11 16.65 11.07
CA GLU A 18 38.98 17.19 11.81
C GLU A 18 38.37 18.39 11.04
N GLN A 19 37.12 18.33 10.73
CA GLN A 19 36.38 19.40 9.98
C GLN A 19 35.91 20.47 10.97
N THR A 20 36.83 21.27 11.47
CA THR A 20 36.54 22.31 12.47
C THR A 20 36.34 23.71 11.88
N LYS A 21 36.56 23.91 10.58
CA LYS A 21 36.45 25.21 9.90
C LYS A 21 35.69 25.09 8.59
N ARG A 22 35.10 26.23 8.15
CA ARG A 22 34.45 26.33 6.83
C ARG A 22 35.41 25.91 5.72
N SER A 23 34.99 25.01 4.87
CA SER A 23 35.72 24.61 3.66
C SER A 23 35.62 25.65 2.52
N TYR A 24 34.62 26.57 2.59
CA TYR A 24 34.38 27.59 1.57
C TYR A 24 33.78 28.86 2.21
N ILE A 25 34.29 30.02 1.77
CA ILE A 25 33.74 31.33 2.11
C ILE A 25 33.30 32.01 0.81
N SER A 26 32.00 32.27 0.64
CA SER A 26 31.45 33.04 -0.47
C SER A 26 31.54 34.53 -0.19
N PRO A 27 31.82 35.40 -1.19
CA PRO A 27 31.71 36.85 -1.02
C PRO A 27 30.29 37.29 -0.64
N THR A 28 29.29 36.54 -1.01
CA THR A 28 27.89 36.74 -0.60
C THR A 28 27.59 36.24 0.81
N ALA A 29 28.53 35.49 1.42
CA ALA A 29 28.46 35.05 2.82
C ALA A 29 28.95 36.10 3.81
N LYS A 30 29.10 37.35 3.39
CA LYS A 30 29.32 38.47 4.30
C LYS A 30 28.02 38.78 5.07
N GLY A 31 28.02 38.33 6.24
CA GLY A 31 27.02 38.59 7.23
C GLY A 31 25.99 37.54 7.12
N THR A 32 25.86 36.96 8.04
CA THR A 32 24.76 37.07 8.82
C THR A 32 24.27 35.72 9.19
N LEU A 33 23.88 34.82 8.30
CA LEU A 33 23.30 33.55 8.69
C LEU A 33 24.08 32.38 8.11
N THR A 34 24.58 31.52 8.98
CA THR A 34 25.18 30.25 8.58
C THR A 34 24.59 29.09 9.38
N TYR A 35 24.48 27.93 8.78
CA TYR A 35 23.89 26.79 9.41
C TYR A 35 24.43 25.47 8.82
N GLU A 36 24.37 24.43 9.63
CA GLU A 36 24.86 23.10 9.29
C GLU A 36 23.90 22.03 9.77
N ALA A 37 23.90 20.91 9.06
CA ALA A 37 23.04 19.76 9.31
C ALA A 37 23.86 18.56 9.77
N HIS A 38 23.36 17.85 10.77
CA HIS A 38 23.80 16.50 11.09
C HIS A 38 22.93 15.48 10.36
N VAL A 39 23.55 14.73 9.44
CA VAL A 39 22.85 13.80 8.55
C VAL A 39 23.27 12.38 8.83
N GLN A 40 22.31 11.47 8.76
CA GLN A 40 22.53 10.02 8.91
C GLN A 40 23.71 9.54 8.09
N THR A 41 24.67 8.85 8.70
CA THR A 41 25.92 8.31 8.13
C THR A 41 26.99 9.33 7.73
N TYR A 42 26.63 10.61 7.57
CA TYR A 42 27.57 11.69 7.21
C TYR A 42 28.06 12.47 8.44
N GLY A 43 27.25 12.48 9.53
CA GLY A 43 27.53 13.34 10.67
C GLY A 43 27.24 14.80 10.36
N TRP A 44 27.98 15.73 11.01
CA TRP A 44 27.90 17.15 10.71
C TRP A 44 28.49 17.41 9.33
N MET A 45 27.71 18.06 8.48
CA MET A 45 28.13 18.49 7.15
C MET A 45 28.70 19.91 7.21
N ASP A 46 29.36 20.31 6.12
CA ASP A 46 29.90 21.68 6.01
C ASP A 46 28.81 22.73 6.22
N SER A 47 29.19 23.80 6.88
CA SER A 47 28.32 24.95 7.08
C SER A 47 28.00 25.64 5.76
N VAL A 48 26.76 26.01 5.56
CA VAL A 48 26.29 26.74 4.39
C VAL A 48 25.81 28.14 4.79
N ALA A 49 25.77 29.05 3.83
CA ALA A 49 25.30 30.41 4.04
C ALA A 49 23.83 30.58 3.71
N ASP A 50 23.30 31.73 4.00
CA ASP A 50 21.94 32.22 3.76
C ASP A 50 21.39 31.78 2.38
N GLY A 51 20.27 31.11 2.37
CA GLY A 51 19.58 30.58 1.19
C GLY A 51 20.15 29.32 0.55
N GLN A 52 21.26 28.76 1.07
CA GLN A 52 21.80 27.47 0.59
C GLN A 52 21.17 26.28 1.34
N SER A 53 21.20 25.11 0.72
CA SER A 53 20.65 23.89 1.34
C SER A 53 21.66 23.22 2.28
N ALA A 54 21.32 23.11 3.57
CA ALA A 54 22.07 22.25 4.52
C ALA A 54 21.40 20.88 4.60
N GLY A 55 22.14 19.83 4.31
CA GLY A 55 21.65 18.46 4.29
C GLY A 55 21.84 17.76 2.96
N THR A 56 20.98 16.80 2.64
CA THR A 56 21.09 16.00 1.41
C THR A 56 19.76 15.97 0.65
N SER A 57 19.82 15.80 -0.67
CA SER A 57 18.63 15.59 -1.51
C SER A 57 18.75 14.32 -2.34
N GLY A 58 17.67 13.55 -2.44
CA GLY A 58 17.61 12.36 -3.27
C GLY A 58 18.44 11.15 -2.79
N LEU A 59 19.12 11.26 -1.64
CA LEU A 59 19.94 10.17 -1.08
C LEU A 59 19.17 9.34 -0.05
N GLY A 60 17.96 9.73 0.32
CA GLY A 60 17.16 9.05 1.35
C GLY A 60 17.81 9.07 2.73
N LYS A 61 18.61 10.10 3.02
CA LYS A 61 19.30 10.28 4.29
C LYS A 61 18.59 11.32 5.14
N ARG A 62 18.18 10.91 6.33
CA ARG A 62 17.50 11.81 7.25
C ARG A 62 18.45 12.80 7.92
N MET A 63 17.98 13.99 8.10
CA MET A 63 18.57 14.91 9.05
C MET A 63 18.22 14.49 10.48
N GLU A 64 19.17 14.56 11.40
CA GLU A 64 19.02 14.15 12.80
C GLU A 64 19.14 15.34 13.76
N ALA A 65 19.90 16.37 13.35
CA ALA A 65 20.03 17.63 14.06
C ALA A 65 20.48 18.75 13.12
N PHE A 66 20.33 19.99 13.55
CA PHE A 66 20.93 21.16 12.90
C PHE A 66 21.33 22.20 13.94
N ARG A 67 22.20 23.13 13.56
CA ARG A 67 22.59 24.30 14.35
C ARG A 67 22.87 25.49 13.45
N MET A 68 22.76 26.69 14.01
CA MET A 68 22.83 27.95 13.28
C MET A 68 23.66 28.96 14.00
N TYR A 69 24.25 29.85 13.23
CA TYR A 69 25.07 30.99 13.72
C TYR A 69 24.65 32.24 12.96
N LEU A 70 24.52 33.36 13.70
CA LEU A 70 24.13 34.64 13.17
C LEU A 70 25.22 35.66 13.47
N GLU A 71 25.75 36.30 12.43
CA GLU A 71 26.49 37.54 12.57
C GLU A 71 25.50 38.67 12.36
N ASN A 72 25.32 39.53 13.35
CA ASN A 72 24.35 40.60 13.27
C ASN A 72 24.63 41.53 12.08
N PRO A 73 23.58 41.87 11.29
CA PRO A 73 23.76 42.79 10.16
C PRO A 73 24.06 44.18 10.64
N VAL A 74 24.79 44.94 9.82
CA VAL A 74 25.09 46.33 10.06
C VAL A 74 24.06 47.21 9.33
N GLY A 75 23.46 48.15 10.02
CA GLY A 75 22.51 49.13 9.48
C GLY A 75 23.19 50.12 8.52
N GLU A 76 22.37 50.94 7.87
CA GLU A 76 22.86 51.99 6.94
C GLU A 76 23.70 53.04 7.61
N ASP A 77 23.50 53.25 8.90
CA ASP A 77 24.26 54.16 9.77
C ASP A 77 25.58 53.57 10.28
N GLY A 78 25.91 52.35 9.90
CA GLY A 78 27.10 51.64 10.33
C GLY A 78 26.99 51.01 11.73
N THR A 79 25.84 51.04 12.38
CA THR A 79 25.60 50.37 13.67
C THR A 79 25.15 48.95 13.47
N GLU A 80 25.57 48.06 14.36
CA GLU A 80 25.13 46.67 14.40
C GLU A 80 23.67 46.63 14.86
N ILE A 81 22.83 45.85 14.15
CA ILE A 81 21.43 45.61 14.50
C ILE A 81 21.39 44.46 15.50
N GLU A 82 21.26 44.77 16.77
CA GLU A 82 21.31 43.79 17.83
C GLU A 82 20.10 42.83 17.82
N GLY A 83 20.38 41.57 18.02
CA GLY A 83 19.34 40.53 18.09
C GLY A 83 19.91 39.13 18.17
N SER A 84 19.01 38.18 18.21
CA SER A 84 19.39 36.76 18.23
C SER A 84 18.46 35.91 17.37
N ILE A 85 18.93 34.71 17.03
CA ILE A 85 18.14 33.68 16.36
C ILE A 85 17.85 32.56 17.34
N LYS A 86 16.58 32.14 17.42
CA LYS A 86 16.15 30.97 18.16
C LYS A 86 15.51 29.96 17.24
N TYR A 87 15.73 28.72 17.52
CA TYR A 87 15.22 27.63 16.70
C TYR A 87 14.99 26.34 17.49
N ARG A 88 14.08 25.53 17.03
CA ARG A 88 13.83 24.21 17.60
C ARG A 88 13.45 23.19 16.52
N ALA A 89 13.51 21.93 16.86
CA ALA A 89 13.15 20.84 15.98
C ALA A 89 12.12 19.89 16.60
N HIS A 90 11.22 19.40 15.75
CA HIS A 90 10.37 18.25 16.06
C HIS A 90 11.11 16.96 15.67
N SER A 91 11.37 16.12 16.66
CA SER A 91 12.13 14.87 16.46
C SER A 91 11.26 13.64 16.68
N GLN A 92 11.48 12.63 15.85
CA GLN A 92 10.81 11.34 15.91
C GLN A 92 10.81 10.80 17.35
N SER A 93 9.64 10.45 17.87
CA SER A 93 9.37 9.90 19.21
C SER A 93 9.59 10.89 20.39
N TYR A 94 10.18 12.06 20.15
CA TYR A 94 10.38 13.07 21.19
C TYR A 94 9.41 14.24 21.06
N GLY A 95 8.84 14.47 19.86
CA GLY A 95 8.06 15.67 19.60
C GLY A 95 8.94 16.92 19.51
N TRP A 96 8.38 18.08 19.87
CA TRP A 96 9.11 19.32 19.93
C TRP A 96 10.15 19.30 21.04
N LEU A 97 11.41 19.54 20.65
CA LEU A 97 12.52 19.71 21.57
C LEU A 97 12.59 21.17 22.05
N PRO A 98 13.30 21.46 23.16
CA PRO A 98 13.46 22.82 23.64
C PRO A 98 14.07 23.73 22.58
N TRP A 99 13.73 25.02 22.66
CA TRP A 99 14.34 26.07 21.87
C TRP A 99 15.85 26.16 22.14
N GLN A 100 16.60 26.35 21.08
CA GLN A 100 18.03 26.52 21.07
C GLN A 100 18.35 27.94 20.64
N GLU A 101 19.46 28.47 21.17
CA GLU A 101 20.06 29.71 20.75
C GLU A 101 21.25 29.43 19.85
N GLU A 102 21.93 30.45 19.39
CA GLU A 102 23.06 30.37 18.48
C GLU A 102 24.07 29.27 18.87
N GLY A 103 24.41 28.45 17.90
CA GLY A 103 25.31 27.30 18.06
C GLY A 103 24.71 26.09 18.81
N GLY A 104 23.54 26.23 19.42
CA GLY A 104 22.84 25.15 20.11
C GLY A 104 22.37 24.06 19.14
N ILE A 105 22.34 22.81 19.58
CA ILE A 105 21.95 21.67 18.75
C ILE A 105 20.44 21.47 18.85
N ALA A 106 19.71 21.76 17.77
CA ALA A 106 18.30 21.39 17.64
C ALA A 106 18.18 20.02 16.98
N GLY A 107 17.74 19.02 17.73
CA GLY A 107 17.65 17.64 17.27
C GLY A 107 18.34 16.67 18.22
N THR A 108 18.76 15.53 17.67
CA THR A 108 19.46 14.47 18.44
C THR A 108 20.65 13.95 17.65
N VAL A 109 21.81 13.87 18.29
CA VAL A 109 23.02 13.27 17.71
C VAL A 109 23.22 11.87 18.28
N GLY A 110 23.51 10.89 17.43
CA GLY A 110 23.79 9.50 17.84
C GLY A 110 22.58 8.70 18.34
N LYS A 111 21.36 9.24 18.25
CA LYS A 111 20.12 8.54 18.66
C LYS A 111 19.38 7.88 17.50
N GLY A 112 19.81 8.13 16.27
CA GLY A 112 19.17 7.57 15.08
C GLY A 112 17.72 8.05 14.86
N LYS A 113 17.40 9.26 15.34
CA LYS A 113 16.05 9.86 15.23
C LYS A 113 16.05 10.96 14.16
N ARG A 114 15.05 10.89 13.28
CA ARG A 114 14.89 11.91 12.24
C ARG A 114 14.30 13.19 12.79
N LEU A 115 14.65 14.29 12.19
CA LEU A 115 13.86 15.52 12.28
C LEU A 115 12.64 15.38 11.36
N GLU A 116 11.51 15.90 11.80
CA GLU A 116 10.24 15.89 11.08
C GLU A 116 9.79 17.31 10.71
N ALA A 117 10.04 18.29 11.60
CA ALA A 117 9.76 19.69 11.39
C ALA A 117 10.72 20.57 12.18
N LEU A 118 10.71 21.86 11.88
CA LEU A 118 11.51 22.89 12.58
C LEU A 118 10.76 24.21 12.62
N GLU A 119 11.14 25.03 13.59
CA GLU A 119 10.71 26.43 13.75
C GLU A 119 11.92 27.29 14.02
N ILE A 120 11.94 28.49 13.42
CA ILE A 120 13.02 29.46 13.55
C ILE A 120 12.41 30.85 13.76
N THR A 121 12.91 31.60 14.71
CA THR A 121 12.45 32.99 14.99
C THR A 121 13.62 33.89 15.30
N LEU A 122 13.42 35.20 15.12
CA LEU A 122 14.36 36.26 15.48
C LEU A 122 13.86 36.95 16.74
N GLU A 123 14.79 37.51 17.50
CA GLU A 123 14.52 38.32 18.68
C GLU A 123 15.31 39.66 18.64
N GLY A 124 14.93 40.59 19.49
CA GLY A 124 15.56 41.91 19.59
C GLY A 124 15.22 42.87 18.44
N GLU A 125 16.07 43.85 18.21
CA GLU A 125 15.89 44.83 17.12
C GLU A 125 15.96 44.16 15.75
N LEU A 126 16.72 43.09 15.63
CA LEU A 126 16.80 42.28 14.41
C LEU A 126 15.41 41.82 13.93
N ALA A 127 14.53 41.40 14.84
CA ALA A 127 13.17 40.95 14.51
C ALA A 127 12.28 42.10 14.01
N ASN A 128 12.61 43.37 14.31
CA ASN A 128 11.90 44.53 13.80
C ASN A 128 12.29 44.86 12.34
N VAL A 129 13.55 44.57 11.97
CA VAL A 129 14.15 44.96 10.68
C VAL A 129 14.10 43.81 9.67
N TYR A 130 14.24 42.57 10.12
CA TYR A 130 14.31 41.39 9.26
C TYR A 130 13.19 40.40 9.54
N ASP A 131 12.89 39.60 8.53
CA ASP A 131 12.12 38.37 8.63
C ASP A 131 13.05 37.15 8.34
N VAL A 132 12.88 36.05 9.06
CA VAL A 132 13.54 34.78 8.75
C VAL A 132 12.57 33.86 8.02
N TYR A 133 12.92 33.51 6.80
CA TYR A 133 12.21 32.52 5.98
C TYR A 133 12.98 31.20 5.98
N TYR A 134 12.27 30.11 6.06
CA TYR A 134 12.89 28.78 5.99
C TYR A 134 11.94 27.75 5.39
N ARG A 135 12.52 26.77 4.73
CA ARG A 135 11.77 25.63 4.19
C ARG A 135 12.58 24.37 4.31
N VAL A 136 11.90 23.22 4.21
CA VAL A 136 12.52 21.91 4.26
C VAL A 136 12.21 21.07 3.04
N HIS A 137 13.13 20.15 2.72
CA HIS A 137 12.85 19.03 1.83
C HIS A 137 12.47 17.84 2.69
N SER A 138 11.23 17.38 2.54
CA SER A 138 10.70 16.22 3.26
C SER A 138 10.75 14.99 2.38
N SER A 139 11.21 13.87 2.94
CA SER A 139 11.26 12.60 2.22
C SER A 139 9.88 12.23 1.66
N LYS A 140 9.82 11.87 0.38
CA LYS A 140 8.59 11.57 -0.39
C LYS A 140 7.70 12.76 -0.76
N TRP A 141 7.78 13.89 -0.07
CA TRP A 141 6.94 15.06 -0.35
C TRP A 141 7.69 16.15 -1.13
N GLY A 142 9.02 16.05 -1.21
CA GLY A 142 9.82 17.08 -1.86
C GLY A 142 10.02 18.32 -1.01
N THR A 143 10.38 19.43 -1.66
CA THR A 143 10.55 20.72 -0.99
C THR A 143 9.18 21.34 -0.73
N LEU A 144 8.91 21.64 0.55
CA LEU A 144 7.68 22.29 0.99
C LEU A 144 7.78 23.80 0.79
N GLY A 145 6.68 24.51 1.06
CA GLY A 145 6.63 25.97 1.04
C GLY A 145 7.52 26.62 2.10
N TRP A 146 7.64 27.94 2.01
CA TRP A 146 8.39 28.73 2.99
C TRP A 146 7.54 29.00 4.24
N ALA A 147 8.08 28.71 5.40
CA ALA A 147 7.63 29.17 6.69
C ALA A 147 8.35 30.51 7.04
N LYS A 148 7.76 31.25 7.96
CA LYS A 148 8.24 32.58 8.34
C LYS A 148 8.14 32.78 9.86
N ASN A 149 9.17 33.31 10.50
CA ASN A 149 9.13 33.87 11.86
C ASN A 149 8.41 33.01 12.92
N GLY A 150 8.82 31.78 13.08
CA GLY A 150 8.25 30.85 14.07
C GLY A 150 7.13 29.96 13.56
N GLU A 151 6.69 30.13 12.31
CA GLU A 151 5.79 29.15 11.67
C GLU A 151 6.49 27.80 11.54
N THR A 152 5.73 26.73 11.54
CA THR A 152 6.30 25.39 11.38
C THR A 152 6.65 25.08 9.93
N ALA A 153 7.86 24.59 9.67
CA ALA A 153 8.28 24.00 8.39
C ALA A 153 8.52 22.50 8.55
N GLY A 154 7.87 21.65 7.75
CA GLY A 154 8.08 20.21 7.80
C GLY A 154 6.83 19.37 7.79
N THR A 155 6.87 18.24 8.50
CA THR A 155 5.72 17.34 8.60
C THR A 155 5.52 16.86 10.03
N ILE A 156 4.31 16.94 10.55
CA ILE A 156 3.94 16.46 11.88
C ILE A 156 2.91 15.34 11.76
N GLY A 157 3.26 14.18 12.31
CA GLY A 157 2.40 13.00 12.23
C GLY A 157 2.37 12.28 10.88
N PHE A 158 3.18 12.71 9.91
CA PHE A 158 3.33 12.10 8.58
C PHE A 158 4.47 11.09 8.50
N TYR A 159 5.23 10.87 9.57
CA TYR A 159 6.33 9.90 9.65
C TYR A 159 7.41 10.10 8.59
N ARG A 160 7.70 11.37 8.21
CA ARG A 160 8.68 11.72 7.18
C ARG A 160 9.85 12.49 7.76
N SER A 161 11.02 12.24 7.19
CA SER A 161 12.25 12.94 7.58
C SER A 161 12.42 14.23 6.81
N VAL A 162 12.94 15.23 7.48
CA VAL A 162 13.65 16.33 6.83
C VAL A 162 14.94 15.77 6.26
N GLU A 163 15.25 16.10 5.02
CA GLU A 163 16.48 15.70 4.31
C GLU A 163 17.44 16.90 4.11
N PHE A 164 16.91 18.10 3.88
CA PHE A 164 17.65 19.36 3.96
C PHE A 164 16.77 20.50 4.46
N VAL A 165 17.41 21.60 4.88
CA VAL A 165 16.80 22.87 5.24
C VAL A 165 17.46 23.99 4.46
N GLU A 166 16.67 24.98 4.04
CA GLU A 166 17.11 26.27 3.50
C GLU A 166 16.58 27.37 4.41
N VAL A 167 17.43 28.36 4.75
CA VAL A 167 17.05 29.49 5.61
C VAL A 167 17.52 30.78 4.97
N LYS A 168 16.68 31.81 4.98
CA LYS A 168 16.96 33.13 4.45
C LYS A 168 16.62 34.20 5.48
N LEU A 169 17.54 35.12 5.66
CA LEU A 169 17.30 36.40 6.38
C LEU A 169 16.97 37.48 5.35
N VAL A 170 15.77 38.01 5.41
CA VAL A 170 15.27 39.00 4.43
C VAL A 170 14.91 40.31 5.13
N LYS A 171 15.48 41.44 4.69
CA LYS A 171 15.11 42.75 5.21
C LYS A 171 13.64 43.05 4.90
N LYS A 172 12.85 43.44 5.90
CA LYS A 172 11.44 43.75 5.70
C LYS A 172 11.25 44.82 4.63
N ASN A 173 10.24 44.66 3.82
CA ASN A 173 9.90 45.57 2.72
C ASN A 173 10.97 45.72 1.62
N SER A 174 11.97 44.82 1.55
CA SER A 174 12.99 44.85 0.47
C SER A 174 12.46 44.35 -0.89
N GLY A 175 11.33 43.68 -0.91
CA GLY A 175 10.83 42.99 -2.12
C GLY A 175 11.49 41.62 -2.42
N GLU A 176 12.39 41.16 -1.54
CA GLU A 176 13.15 39.90 -1.69
C GLU A 176 12.50 38.70 -0.99
N ALA A 177 11.32 38.91 -0.38
CA ALA A 177 10.57 37.85 0.29
C ALA A 177 10.22 36.71 -0.70
N PRO A 178 10.48 35.44 -0.35
CA PRO A 178 10.08 34.33 -1.20
C PRO A 178 8.56 34.20 -1.26
N GLU A 179 8.05 33.73 -2.41
CA GLU A 179 6.63 33.44 -2.57
C GLU A 179 6.16 32.35 -1.61
N GLN A 180 5.05 32.59 -0.94
CA GLN A 180 4.40 31.62 -0.04
C GLN A 180 3.16 31.01 -0.71
N ASN A 181 3.36 30.29 -1.80
CA ASN A 181 2.31 29.69 -2.63
C ASN A 181 2.09 28.19 -2.38
N ALA A 182 2.77 27.62 -1.41
CA ALA A 182 2.67 26.22 -1.02
C ALA A 182 2.73 26.07 0.51
N ARG A 183 2.19 24.97 1.04
CA ARG A 183 2.25 24.68 2.47
C ARG A 183 3.70 24.51 2.94
N ALA A 184 4.04 25.21 4.01
CA ALA A 184 5.32 25.05 4.71
C ALA A 184 5.31 23.80 5.60
N CYS A 185 4.16 23.45 6.13
CA CYS A 185 3.95 22.28 7.00
C CYS A 185 2.79 21.41 6.52
N LEU A 186 2.94 20.10 6.69
CA LEU A 186 1.85 19.13 6.61
C LEU A 186 1.65 18.56 8.02
N ASP A 187 0.60 19.01 8.69
CA ASP A 187 0.23 18.50 10.01
C ASP A 187 -0.97 17.52 9.88
N LYS A 188 -0.92 16.43 10.61
CA LYS A 188 -2.07 15.48 10.68
C LYS A 188 -3.32 16.15 11.27
N GLU A 189 -3.17 17.21 12.06
CA GLU A 189 -4.28 17.98 12.61
C GLU A 189 -5.00 18.83 11.53
N ASP A 190 -4.35 19.06 10.37
CA ASP A 190 -4.98 19.69 9.20
C ASP A 190 -5.94 18.74 8.46
N ILE A 191 -5.98 17.46 8.84
CA ILE A 191 -7.00 16.53 8.38
C ILE A 191 -8.31 16.88 9.10
N GLY A 192 -9.24 17.46 8.38
CA GLY A 192 -10.51 17.89 8.95
C GLY A 192 -11.33 16.75 9.56
N ALA A 193 -12.25 17.12 10.43
CA ALA A 193 -13.12 16.16 11.09
C ALA A 193 -14.04 15.47 10.08
N LEU A 194 -13.94 14.12 10.00
CA LEU A 194 -14.86 13.28 9.27
C LEU A 194 -16.13 13.08 10.11
N SER A 195 -17.30 13.27 9.50
CA SER A 195 -18.60 12.89 10.04
C SER A 195 -19.35 12.03 9.04
N TYR A 196 -19.94 10.91 9.49
CA TYR A 196 -20.75 10.06 8.64
C TYR A 196 -21.85 9.34 9.41
N SER A 197 -22.98 9.11 8.75
CA SER A 197 -24.13 8.44 9.32
C SER A 197 -24.74 7.49 8.30
N VAL A 198 -25.41 6.46 8.77
CA VAL A 198 -26.13 5.49 7.98
C VAL A 198 -27.62 5.52 8.30
N TYR A 199 -28.45 5.34 7.29
CA TYR A 199 -29.89 5.11 7.44
C TYR A 199 -30.13 3.61 7.57
N LEU A 200 -30.66 3.19 8.71
CA LEU A 200 -31.05 1.81 8.96
C LEU A 200 -32.53 1.60 8.72
N LYS A 201 -32.86 0.50 8.06
CA LYS A 201 -34.25 0.06 7.87
C LYS A 201 -34.98 0.02 9.20
N ASP A 202 -36.18 0.60 9.25
CA ASP A 202 -37.08 0.70 10.41
C ASP A 202 -36.53 1.52 11.59
N MET A 203 -35.37 2.19 11.45
CA MET A 203 -34.74 2.98 12.52
C MET A 203 -34.36 4.40 12.09
N GLY A 204 -34.30 4.67 10.79
CA GLY A 204 -33.91 5.97 10.27
C GLY A 204 -32.40 6.27 10.39
N TRP A 205 -32.06 7.54 10.24
CA TRP A 205 -30.68 8.01 10.37
C TRP A 205 -30.14 7.78 11.79
N GLN A 206 -28.97 7.20 11.87
CA GLN A 206 -28.29 6.95 13.12
C GLN A 206 -27.41 8.15 13.52
N THR A 207 -26.98 8.16 14.79
CA THR A 207 -26.01 9.16 15.28
C THR A 207 -24.75 9.17 14.40
N GLU A 208 -24.24 10.36 14.13
CA GLU A 208 -23.02 10.55 13.38
C GLU A 208 -21.82 9.89 14.06
N ALA A 209 -21.01 9.23 13.25
CA ALA A 209 -19.74 8.62 13.63
C ALA A 209 -18.59 9.45 13.05
N GLY A 210 -17.54 9.63 13.84
CA GLY A 210 -16.30 10.28 13.41
C GLY A 210 -15.26 9.28 12.88
N ASN A 211 -14.09 9.81 12.56
CA ASN A 211 -12.94 9.01 12.12
C ASN A 211 -12.68 7.84 13.09
N THR A 212 -12.53 6.63 12.56
CA THR A 212 -12.38 5.34 13.30
C THR A 212 -13.60 4.81 14.03
N GLN A 213 -14.65 5.57 14.21
CA GLN A 213 -15.89 5.12 14.84
C GLN A 213 -16.71 4.24 13.89
N VAL A 214 -17.71 3.56 14.39
CA VAL A 214 -18.59 2.67 13.62
C VAL A 214 -19.94 3.31 13.43
N ALA A 215 -20.40 3.45 12.20
CA ALA A 215 -21.77 3.79 11.87
C ALA A 215 -22.57 2.51 11.53
N GLY A 216 -23.78 2.37 12.10
CA GLY A 216 -24.61 1.18 11.97
C GLY A 216 -24.56 0.27 13.20
N ILE A 217 -25.22 -0.87 13.10
CA ILE A 217 -25.43 -1.78 14.24
C ILE A 217 -25.08 -3.21 13.83
N THR A 218 -24.09 -3.80 14.50
CA THR A 218 -23.69 -5.19 14.26
C THR A 218 -24.51 -6.18 15.08
N GLY A 219 -24.77 -7.38 14.55
CA GLY A 219 -25.40 -8.48 15.26
C GLY A 219 -26.94 -8.37 15.44
N GLN A 220 -27.57 -7.27 15.05
CA GLN A 220 -29.02 -7.08 15.18
C GLN A 220 -29.78 -7.26 13.87
N ARG A 221 -29.13 -7.73 12.82
CA ARG A 221 -29.71 -7.97 11.49
C ARG A 221 -30.33 -6.72 10.84
N LYS A 222 -29.87 -5.51 11.23
CA LYS A 222 -30.33 -4.25 10.65
C LYS A 222 -29.64 -3.99 9.32
N THR A 223 -30.36 -3.41 8.41
CA THR A 223 -29.92 -3.19 7.02
C THR A 223 -29.61 -1.73 6.80
N ILE A 224 -28.44 -1.43 6.28
CA ILE A 224 -28.12 -0.09 5.78
C ILE A 224 -28.81 0.08 4.43
N GLU A 225 -29.58 1.17 4.28
CA GLU A 225 -30.29 1.56 3.06
C GLU A 225 -29.69 2.83 2.43
N ALA A 226 -29.14 3.73 3.27
CA ALA A 226 -28.47 4.94 2.79
C ALA A 226 -27.28 5.33 3.66
N LEU A 227 -26.39 6.17 3.13
CA LEU A 227 -25.16 6.66 3.71
C LEU A 227 -25.00 8.14 3.40
N LYS A 228 -24.64 8.95 4.39
CA LYS A 228 -24.15 10.33 4.24
C LYS A 228 -22.78 10.47 4.87
N MET A 229 -21.91 11.23 4.24
CA MET A 229 -20.56 11.52 4.74
C MET A 229 -20.18 12.95 4.40
N GLN A 230 -19.44 13.57 5.29
CA GLN A 230 -18.80 14.87 5.04
C GLN A 230 -17.49 14.97 5.81
N ILE A 231 -16.60 15.81 5.30
CA ILE A 231 -15.34 16.14 5.97
C ILE A 231 -15.18 17.64 6.04
N ALA A 232 -14.80 18.16 7.20
CA ALA A 232 -14.45 19.57 7.32
C ALA A 232 -13.17 19.84 6.52
N THR A 233 -13.17 20.88 5.71
CA THR A 233 -12.03 21.22 4.82
C THR A 233 -11.73 22.72 4.90
N GLY A 234 -10.47 23.08 4.57
CA GLY A 234 -10.04 24.45 4.42
C GLY A 234 -10.46 25.08 3.09
N GLU A 235 -10.29 26.38 2.99
CA GLU A 235 -10.54 27.13 1.76
C GLU A 235 -9.36 27.01 0.79
N ALA A 236 -9.65 26.95 -0.51
CA ALA A 236 -8.62 26.91 -1.54
C ALA A 236 -7.75 28.19 -1.50
N GLY A 237 -6.43 28.00 -1.45
CA GLY A 237 -5.45 29.09 -1.37
C GLY A 237 -5.07 29.51 0.07
N ASN A 238 -5.76 29.05 1.10
CA ASN A 238 -5.34 29.24 2.49
C ASN A 238 -4.50 28.03 2.95
N THR A 239 -3.19 28.16 2.92
CA THR A 239 -2.24 27.09 3.28
C THR A 239 -2.04 26.93 4.80
N ALA A 240 -2.68 27.75 5.61
CA ALA A 240 -2.64 27.69 7.08
C ALA A 240 -3.84 26.94 7.69
N ASP A 241 -4.86 26.64 6.88
CA ASP A 241 -6.07 25.97 7.32
C ASP A 241 -6.02 24.44 7.05
N LEU A 242 -7.15 23.81 7.36
CA LEU A 242 -7.37 22.39 7.04
C LEU A 242 -7.05 22.10 5.56
N PHE A 243 -6.75 20.84 5.24
CA PHE A 243 -6.57 20.43 3.85
C PHE A 243 -7.84 20.67 3.03
N THR A 244 -7.63 21.15 1.81
CA THR A 244 -8.71 21.33 0.84
C THR A 244 -9.15 20.01 0.23
N GLY A 245 -10.34 19.98 -0.36
CA GLY A 245 -10.90 18.81 -1.02
C GLY A 245 -12.18 18.34 -0.36
N GLY A 246 -12.40 17.04 -0.33
CA GLY A 246 -13.63 16.45 0.21
C GLY A 246 -13.64 14.93 0.07
N ILE A 247 -14.80 14.34 0.26
CA ILE A 247 -15.02 12.91 0.13
C ILE A 247 -16.09 12.64 -0.93
N ASN A 248 -15.76 11.76 -1.88
CA ASN A 248 -16.70 11.22 -2.86
C ASN A 248 -16.99 9.75 -2.56
N TYR A 249 -18.23 9.35 -2.70
CA TYR A 249 -18.66 8.00 -2.38
C TYR A 249 -19.84 7.52 -3.22
N LYS A 250 -19.98 6.22 -3.36
CA LYS A 250 -21.11 5.57 -4.00
C LYS A 250 -21.48 4.25 -3.36
N ALA A 251 -22.73 3.87 -3.48
CA ALA A 251 -23.31 2.65 -2.93
C ALA A 251 -23.60 1.62 -4.02
N TYR A 252 -23.43 0.35 -3.69
CA TYR A 252 -23.97 -0.78 -4.44
C TYR A 252 -25.24 -1.27 -3.77
N MET A 253 -26.37 -1.08 -4.45
CA MET A 253 -27.69 -1.38 -3.92
C MET A 253 -28.27 -2.66 -4.50
N GLN A 254 -29.08 -3.33 -3.71
CA GLN A 254 -29.87 -4.49 -4.16
C GLN A 254 -30.66 -4.16 -5.42
N SER A 255 -30.57 -5.02 -6.43
CA SER A 255 -31.28 -4.98 -7.71
C SER A 255 -30.90 -3.83 -8.66
N THR A 256 -30.35 -2.71 -8.18
CA THR A 256 -29.98 -1.56 -9.02
C THR A 256 -28.47 -1.51 -9.29
N GLY A 257 -27.65 -2.17 -8.47
CA GLY A 257 -26.19 -2.17 -8.63
C GLY A 257 -25.53 -0.88 -8.12
N TRP A 258 -24.40 -0.50 -8.74
CA TRP A 258 -23.71 0.74 -8.41
C TRP A 258 -24.55 1.94 -8.80
N GLN A 259 -24.73 2.85 -7.85
CA GLN A 259 -25.35 4.14 -8.06
C GLN A 259 -24.33 5.19 -8.50
N GLU A 260 -24.82 6.37 -8.85
CA GLU A 260 -24.01 7.53 -9.18
C GLU A 260 -23.11 7.92 -8.01
N LEU A 261 -21.99 8.57 -8.34
CA LEU A 261 -21.05 9.11 -7.38
C LEU A 261 -21.64 10.38 -6.76
N VAL A 262 -21.63 10.46 -5.46
CA VAL A 262 -22.06 11.64 -4.68
C VAL A 262 -20.90 12.19 -3.87
N SER A 263 -21.03 13.44 -3.42
CA SER A 263 -20.00 14.20 -2.70
C SER A 263 -20.47 14.56 -1.28
N ASP A 264 -19.60 15.23 -0.56
CA ASP A 264 -19.82 15.66 0.82
C ASP A 264 -21.25 16.07 1.15
N GLY A 265 -21.86 15.42 2.13
CA GLY A 265 -23.19 15.69 2.64
C GLY A 265 -24.35 15.10 1.82
N GLU A 266 -24.12 14.65 0.58
CA GLU A 266 -25.14 14.06 -0.25
C GLU A 266 -25.46 12.61 0.15
N THR A 267 -26.64 12.10 -0.20
CA THR A 267 -27.08 10.75 0.14
C THR A 267 -26.69 9.74 -0.93
N ALA A 268 -25.87 8.74 -0.59
CA ALA A 268 -25.72 7.52 -1.37
C ALA A 268 -26.68 6.44 -0.85
N GLY A 269 -27.39 5.77 -1.74
CA GLY A 269 -28.46 4.85 -1.37
C GLY A 269 -29.83 5.49 -1.48
N SER A 270 -30.83 4.93 -0.79
CA SER A 270 -32.19 5.45 -0.83
C SER A 270 -32.90 5.15 0.49
N GLU A 271 -33.32 6.20 1.18
CA GLU A 271 -34.02 6.12 2.45
C GLU A 271 -35.36 5.39 2.29
N ALA A 272 -35.71 4.56 3.25
CA ALA A 272 -37.01 3.83 3.31
C ALA A 272 -37.36 3.07 2.01
N SER A 273 -36.35 2.58 1.30
CA SER A 273 -36.53 1.94 -0.02
C SER A 273 -36.71 0.42 0.05
N ASP A 274 -36.60 -0.17 1.22
CA ASP A 274 -36.53 -1.63 1.41
C ASP A 274 -35.44 -2.34 0.60
N LYS A 275 -34.47 -1.57 0.06
CA LYS A 275 -33.34 -2.09 -0.69
C LYS A 275 -32.08 -1.98 0.13
N ARG A 276 -31.44 -3.13 0.38
CA ARG A 276 -30.19 -3.15 1.14
C ARG A 276 -29.02 -2.59 0.35
N MET A 277 -28.16 -1.88 1.05
CA MET A 277 -26.81 -1.61 0.61
C MET A 277 -25.95 -2.85 0.79
N GLU A 278 -25.19 -3.22 -0.24
CA GLU A 278 -24.33 -4.41 -0.24
C GLU A 278 -22.83 -4.06 -0.26
N ALA A 279 -22.45 -2.92 -0.84
CA ALA A 279 -21.08 -2.44 -0.88
C ALA A 279 -20.98 -0.91 -1.04
N VAL A 280 -19.79 -0.37 -0.75
CA VAL A 280 -19.45 1.04 -0.94
C VAL A 280 -18.06 1.21 -1.56
N GLN A 281 -17.86 2.34 -2.23
CA GLN A 281 -16.55 2.85 -2.64
C GLN A 281 -16.42 4.30 -2.18
N LEU A 282 -15.28 4.65 -1.56
CA LEU A 282 -14.99 5.97 -1.03
C LEU A 282 -13.65 6.47 -1.58
N THR A 283 -13.57 7.74 -1.93
CA THR A 283 -12.35 8.41 -2.39
C THR A 283 -12.26 9.80 -1.79
N LEU A 284 -11.05 10.29 -1.57
CA LEU A 284 -10.78 11.67 -1.21
C LEU A 284 -10.49 12.50 -2.47
N THR A 285 -10.63 13.83 -2.36
CA THR A 285 -10.30 14.79 -3.43
C THR A 285 -9.37 15.88 -2.89
N GLY A 286 -8.83 16.75 -3.77
CA GLY A 286 -7.98 17.87 -3.39
C GLY A 286 -6.71 17.47 -2.62
N GLU A 287 -6.28 18.34 -1.68
CA GLU A 287 -5.12 18.08 -0.82
C GLU A 287 -5.34 16.83 0.07
N LEU A 288 -6.57 16.57 0.51
CA LEU A 288 -6.89 15.33 1.22
C LEU A 288 -6.49 14.09 0.40
N ALA A 289 -6.78 14.06 -0.90
CA ALA A 289 -6.34 12.96 -1.78
C ALA A 289 -4.84 12.97 -2.02
N GLN A 290 -4.20 14.13 -2.02
CA GLN A 290 -2.76 14.27 -2.19
C GLN A 290 -1.99 13.73 -0.98
N TYR A 291 -2.41 14.09 0.23
CA TYR A 291 -1.65 13.84 1.45
C TYR A 291 -2.18 12.69 2.32
N CYS A 292 -3.43 12.26 2.12
CA CYS A 292 -4.09 11.25 2.94
C CYS A 292 -4.52 10.01 2.14
N ASP A 293 -4.68 8.92 2.86
CA ASP A 293 -5.35 7.69 2.41
C ASP A 293 -6.64 7.51 3.20
N ILE A 294 -7.70 7.08 2.54
CA ILE A 294 -8.94 6.66 3.19
C ILE A 294 -9.03 5.14 3.19
N TYR A 295 -9.14 4.56 4.37
CA TYR A 295 -9.42 3.15 4.60
C TYR A 295 -10.84 2.99 5.12
N TYR A 296 -11.53 1.95 4.67
CA TYR A 296 -12.89 1.66 5.13
C TYR A 296 -13.19 0.19 5.04
N ARG A 297 -14.06 -0.29 5.92
CA ARG A 297 -14.50 -1.68 5.94
C ARG A 297 -15.96 -1.80 6.27
N ALA A 298 -16.60 -2.86 5.75
CA ALA A 298 -17.99 -3.17 5.96
C ALA A 298 -18.16 -4.35 6.91
N HIS A 299 -19.13 -4.26 7.82
CA HIS A 299 -19.70 -5.41 8.49
C HIS A 299 -20.86 -5.95 7.66
N VAL A 300 -20.76 -7.21 7.27
CA VAL A 300 -21.65 -7.84 6.32
C VAL A 300 -22.34 -9.05 6.95
N GLN A 301 -23.62 -9.22 6.66
CA GLN A 301 -24.39 -10.40 7.05
C GLN A 301 -23.63 -11.70 6.79
N ALA A 302 -23.59 -12.59 7.75
CA ALA A 302 -22.95 -13.90 7.73
C ALA A 302 -21.40 -13.90 7.70
N TYR A 303 -20.76 -12.77 7.38
CA TYR A 303 -19.29 -12.67 7.32
C TYR A 303 -18.68 -11.83 8.45
N GLY A 304 -19.48 -10.96 9.10
CA GLY A 304 -18.95 -10.01 10.07
C GLY A 304 -18.11 -8.91 9.39
N TRP A 305 -17.10 -8.41 10.08
CA TRP A 305 -16.19 -7.42 9.54
C TRP A 305 -15.33 -8.01 8.43
N LEU A 306 -15.39 -7.42 7.25
CA LEU A 306 -14.45 -7.70 6.17
C LEU A 306 -13.14 -6.92 6.40
N GLY A 307 -12.13 -7.17 5.56
CA GLY A 307 -10.90 -6.42 5.60
C GLY A 307 -11.05 -5.00 5.09
N TRP A 308 -9.97 -4.23 5.20
CA TRP A 308 -9.94 -2.83 4.82
C TRP A 308 -9.79 -2.64 3.31
N ALA A 309 -10.70 -1.88 2.73
CA ALA A 309 -10.58 -1.28 1.41
C ALA A 309 -9.83 0.05 1.51
N LYS A 310 -9.21 0.50 0.42
CA LYS A 310 -8.43 1.72 0.34
C LYS A 310 -8.76 2.50 -0.93
N ASN A 311 -8.95 3.82 -0.84
CA ASN A 311 -8.95 4.75 -1.97
C ASN A 311 -9.74 4.25 -3.19
N GLY A 312 -11.05 4.09 -3.09
CA GLY A 312 -11.92 3.65 -4.17
C GLY A 312 -12.03 2.13 -4.35
N GLN A 313 -11.28 1.32 -3.62
CA GLN A 313 -11.52 -0.12 -3.59
C GLN A 313 -12.90 -0.43 -3.00
N THR A 314 -13.50 -1.53 -3.40
CA THR A 314 -14.82 -1.90 -2.89
C THR A 314 -14.74 -2.51 -1.49
N ALA A 315 -15.56 -2.04 -0.56
CA ALA A 315 -15.83 -2.68 0.73
C ALA A 315 -17.26 -3.22 0.75
N GLY A 316 -17.44 -4.49 1.11
CA GLY A 316 -18.74 -5.14 1.16
C GLY A 316 -18.86 -6.33 0.22
N THR A 317 -20.06 -6.54 -0.33
CA THR A 317 -20.35 -7.65 -1.26
C THR A 317 -21.12 -7.14 -2.47
N SER A 318 -21.05 -7.83 -3.60
CA SER A 318 -21.97 -7.58 -4.72
C SER A 318 -22.51 -8.88 -5.30
N ASN A 319 -23.78 -8.89 -5.67
CA ASN A 319 -24.51 -10.07 -6.17
C ASN A 319 -24.49 -11.28 -5.21
N CYS A 320 -24.16 -11.07 -3.93
CA CYS A 320 -24.17 -12.12 -2.91
C CYS A 320 -25.46 -12.15 -2.10
N ALA A 321 -26.29 -11.15 -2.27
CA ALA A 321 -27.53 -10.95 -1.51
C ALA A 321 -27.31 -10.79 0.01
N TYR A 322 -26.14 -10.30 0.42
CA TYR A 322 -25.83 -10.00 1.82
C TYR A 322 -25.87 -8.50 2.07
N ARG A 323 -26.57 -8.10 3.13
CA ARG A 323 -26.67 -6.68 3.52
C ARG A 323 -25.41 -6.21 4.25
N MET A 324 -25.09 -4.96 4.11
CA MET A 324 -24.22 -4.26 5.05
C MET A 324 -25.02 -3.91 6.32
N GLU A 325 -24.38 -4.09 7.47
CA GLU A 325 -24.94 -3.82 8.80
C GLU A 325 -24.23 -2.67 9.50
N ALA A 326 -22.95 -2.46 9.21
CA ALA A 326 -22.17 -1.34 9.71
C ALA A 326 -21.02 -0.99 8.76
N LEU A 327 -20.53 0.23 8.90
CA LEU A 327 -19.39 0.79 8.18
C LEU A 327 -18.41 1.41 9.18
N GLN A 328 -17.12 1.25 8.93
CA GLN A 328 -16.05 1.94 9.67
C GLN A 328 -15.11 2.58 8.68
N VAL A 329 -14.78 3.85 8.92
CA VAL A 329 -13.93 4.65 8.03
C VAL A 329 -12.74 5.22 8.81
N TYR A 330 -11.57 5.25 8.16
CA TYR A 330 -10.32 5.74 8.75
C TYR A 330 -9.52 6.54 7.73
N ILE A 331 -9.42 7.85 7.92
CA ILE A 331 -8.58 8.75 7.13
C ILE A 331 -7.27 8.95 7.88
N VAL A 332 -6.16 8.74 7.19
CA VAL A 332 -4.81 8.82 7.75
C VAL A 332 -3.83 9.45 6.76
N PRO A 333 -2.72 10.04 7.22
CA PRO A 333 -1.61 10.42 6.35
C PRO A 333 -1.15 9.24 5.47
N LYS A 334 -0.82 9.46 4.19
CA LYS A 334 -0.36 8.39 3.25
C LYS A 334 0.84 7.58 3.75
N SER A 335 1.58 8.10 4.70
CA SER A 335 2.73 7.43 5.30
C SER A 335 2.39 6.62 6.55
N ALA A 336 1.17 6.73 7.04
CA ALA A 336 0.73 5.96 8.20
C ALA A 336 0.62 4.46 7.88
N PRO A 337 0.84 3.59 8.86
CA PRO A 337 0.59 2.16 8.70
C PRO A 337 -0.88 1.90 8.34
N ALA A 338 -1.09 0.96 7.41
CA ALA A 338 -2.44 0.50 7.10
C ALA A 338 -3.11 -0.15 8.34
N PRO A 339 -4.41 0.02 8.56
CA PRO A 339 -5.11 -0.52 9.73
C PRO A 339 -5.23 -2.05 9.75
N GLY A 340 -4.80 -2.73 8.70
CA GLY A 340 -4.77 -4.18 8.57
C GLY A 340 -4.96 -4.64 7.13
N ALA A 341 -4.62 -5.91 6.87
CA ALA A 341 -4.75 -6.53 5.56
C ALA A 341 -5.63 -7.79 5.69
N ASN A 342 -6.86 -7.72 5.19
CA ASN A 342 -7.75 -8.86 5.04
C ASN A 342 -8.58 -8.68 3.77
N ARG A 343 -9.33 -9.70 3.39
CA ARG A 343 -10.21 -9.63 2.24
C ARG A 343 -11.34 -8.60 2.48
N ASN A 344 -11.37 -7.53 1.71
CA ASN A 344 -12.26 -6.37 1.89
C ASN A 344 -13.56 -6.46 1.09
N TYR A 345 -13.62 -7.36 0.11
CA TYR A 345 -14.76 -7.44 -0.81
C TYR A 345 -14.99 -8.86 -1.30
N PHE A 346 -16.24 -9.26 -1.39
CA PHE A 346 -16.68 -10.49 -2.02
C PHE A 346 -17.61 -10.15 -3.18
N LYS A 347 -17.18 -10.46 -4.39
CA LYS A 347 -18.02 -10.44 -5.57
C LYS A 347 -18.52 -11.86 -5.82
N ASN A 348 -19.81 -12.06 -5.70
CA ASN A 348 -20.42 -13.16 -6.40
C ASN A 348 -20.48 -12.71 -7.88
N THR A 349 -19.49 -13.06 -8.67
CA THR A 349 -19.74 -13.15 -10.10
C THR A 349 -21.01 -13.98 -10.18
N LYS A 350 -22.13 -13.37 -10.66
CA LYS A 350 -23.38 -14.11 -10.95
C LYS A 350 -22.94 -15.53 -11.31
N LYS A 351 -23.51 -16.55 -10.67
CA LYS A 351 -23.40 -17.91 -11.14
C LYS A 351 -23.73 -17.88 -12.63
N SER A 352 -22.79 -17.52 -13.46
CA SER A 352 -22.78 -17.99 -14.82
C SER A 352 -22.86 -19.47 -14.59
N SER A 353 -23.88 -20.11 -15.05
CA SER A 353 -24.18 -21.50 -14.78
C SER A 353 -22.92 -22.28 -15.13
N ILE A 354 -22.07 -22.54 -14.09
CA ILE A 354 -20.89 -23.37 -14.27
C ILE A 354 -21.43 -24.68 -14.77
N LYS A 355 -21.36 -24.87 -16.08
CA LYS A 355 -21.85 -26.06 -16.74
C LYS A 355 -20.71 -27.07 -16.81
N LYS A 356 -21.04 -28.32 -16.74
CA LYS A 356 -20.07 -29.35 -17.08
C LYS A 356 -19.79 -29.25 -18.58
N ILE A 357 -18.55 -28.92 -18.94
CA ILE A 357 -18.08 -28.82 -20.32
C ILE A 357 -17.79 -30.21 -20.86
N ALA A 358 -17.10 -31.02 -20.07
CA ALA A 358 -16.72 -32.39 -20.44
C ALA A 358 -16.57 -33.27 -19.21
N GLU A 359 -16.66 -34.58 -19.44
CA GLU A 359 -16.36 -35.63 -18.48
C GLU A 359 -15.73 -36.80 -19.20
N PHE A 360 -14.80 -37.44 -18.53
CA PHE A 360 -14.24 -38.71 -18.99
C PHE A 360 -13.93 -39.61 -17.79
N SER A 361 -14.11 -40.90 -17.99
CA SER A 361 -13.81 -41.91 -16.98
C SER A 361 -13.09 -43.09 -17.62
N THR A 362 -12.31 -43.81 -16.81
CA THR A 362 -11.72 -45.09 -17.17
C THR A 362 -11.93 -46.11 -16.07
N HIS A 363 -12.12 -47.37 -16.46
CA HIS A 363 -12.29 -48.52 -15.53
C HIS A 363 -10.94 -49.10 -15.14
N CYS A 364 -10.68 -49.27 -13.85
CA CYS A 364 -9.46 -49.87 -13.34
C CYS A 364 -9.61 -51.41 -13.27
N THR A 365 -8.95 -52.12 -14.14
CA THR A 365 -8.86 -53.59 -14.13
C THR A 365 -7.67 -54.12 -13.31
N SER A 366 -6.75 -53.23 -12.90
CA SER A 366 -5.54 -53.55 -12.13
C SER A 366 -5.83 -53.77 -10.65
N ALA A 367 -4.81 -54.14 -9.87
CA ALA A 367 -4.91 -54.32 -8.41
C ALA A 367 -5.42 -53.08 -7.66
N ASN A 368 -5.94 -53.29 -6.45
CA ASN A 368 -6.43 -52.17 -5.59
C ASN A 368 -5.35 -51.13 -5.25
N THR A 369 -4.08 -51.53 -5.21
CA THR A 369 -2.94 -50.62 -5.03
C THR A 369 -2.80 -49.64 -6.19
N SER A 370 -3.03 -50.09 -7.43
CA SER A 370 -3.05 -49.19 -8.60
C SER A 370 -4.25 -48.25 -8.56
N LEU A 371 -5.44 -48.73 -8.18
CA LEU A 371 -6.63 -47.90 -8.01
C LEU A 371 -6.41 -46.81 -6.93
N PHE A 372 -5.77 -47.17 -5.82
CA PHE A 372 -5.39 -46.22 -4.76
C PHE A 372 -4.48 -45.11 -5.30
N ASN A 373 -3.44 -45.49 -6.06
CA ASN A 373 -2.52 -44.54 -6.65
C ASN A 373 -3.20 -43.61 -7.67
N MET A 374 -4.10 -44.14 -8.50
CA MET A 374 -4.90 -43.37 -9.46
C MET A 374 -5.77 -42.31 -8.74
N SER A 375 -6.52 -42.77 -7.72
CA SER A 375 -7.39 -41.91 -6.92
C SER A 375 -6.59 -40.81 -6.24
N ARG A 376 -5.42 -41.13 -5.67
CA ARG A 376 -4.53 -40.19 -5.02
C ARG A 376 -4.01 -39.15 -6.00
N ALA A 377 -3.55 -39.57 -7.18
CA ALA A 377 -3.07 -38.62 -8.20
C ALA A 377 -4.17 -37.69 -8.66
N LEU A 378 -5.37 -38.20 -8.96
CA LEU A 378 -6.50 -37.37 -9.39
C LEU A 378 -7.04 -36.45 -8.27
N GLN A 379 -6.97 -36.88 -7.00
CA GLN A 379 -7.38 -36.05 -5.87
C GLN A 379 -6.61 -34.71 -5.81
N SER A 380 -5.35 -34.68 -6.26
CA SER A 380 -4.56 -33.47 -6.35
C SER A 380 -5.14 -32.45 -7.34
N PHE A 381 -5.92 -32.89 -8.31
CA PHE A 381 -6.60 -32.04 -9.29
C PHE A 381 -8.04 -31.68 -8.88
N ASN A 382 -8.56 -32.27 -7.81
CA ASN A 382 -9.94 -31.97 -7.39
C ASN A 382 -10.11 -30.55 -6.88
N GLY A 383 -10.95 -29.78 -7.53
CA GLY A 383 -11.15 -28.36 -7.23
C GLY A 383 -10.11 -27.42 -7.83
N LEU A 384 -9.15 -27.93 -8.61
CA LEU A 384 -8.17 -27.11 -9.31
C LEU A 384 -8.88 -26.16 -10.29
N VAL A 385 -8.61 -24.86 -10.13
CA VAL A 385 -9.07 -23.80 -11.04
C VAL A 385 -7.93 -23.40 -11.95
N VAL A 386 -8.13 -23.58 -13.25
CA VAL A 386 -7.14 -23.25 -14.31
C VAL A 386 -7.56 -21.94 -14.97
N GLN A 387 -6.75 -20.91 -14.79
CA GLN A 387 -7.01 -19.57 -15.34
C GLN A 387 -6.86 -19.52 -16.87
N PRO A 388 -7.48 -18.56 -17.56
CA PRO A 388 -7.22 -18.30 -18.97
C PRO A 388 -5.72 -18.21 -19.28
N GLY A 389 -5.27 -18.95 -20.29
CA GLY A 389 -3.86 -19.02 -20.71
C GLY A 389 -2.95 -19.88 -19.82
N GLN A 390 -3.44 -20.36 -18.67
CA GLN A 390 -2.62 -21.15 -17.75
C GLN A 390 -2.38 -22.57 -18.27
N THR A 391 -1.13 -23.02 -18.22
CA THR A 391 -0.72 -24.38 -18.51
C THR A 391 -0.56 -25.18 -17.21
N ILE A 392 -1.14 -26.37 -17.17
CA ILE A 392 -1.06 -27.31 -16.06
C ILE A 392 -0.21 -28.50 -16.47
N SER A 393 0.70 -28.92 -15.60
CA SER A 393 1.54 -30.10 -15.68
C SER A 393 1.01 -31.19 -14.73
N PHE A 394 0.92 -32.43 -15.15
CA PHE A 394 0.49 -33.54 -14.31
C PHE A 394 1.41 -33.64 -13.08
N PHE A 395 2.72 -33.70 -13.28
CA PHE A 395 3.67 -33.77 -12.17
C PHE A 395 3.84 -32.47 -11.42
N GLY A 396 3.53 -31.33 -12.04
CA GLY A 396 3.47 -30.05 -11.36
C GLY A 396 2.39 -29.97 -10.28
N VAL A 397 1.30 -30.77 -10.44
CA VAL A 397 0.19 -30.85 -9.48
C VAL A 397 0.29 -32.10 -8.60
N ALA A 398 0.48 -33.29 -9.18
CA ALA A 398 0.51 -34.57 -8.44
C ALA A 398 1.85 -34.85 -7.74
N GLY A 399 2.92 -34.13 -8.13
CA GLY A 399 4.29 -34.38 -7.66
C GLY A 399 4.89 -35.66 -8.23
N PRO A 400 6.06 -36.13 -7.73
CA PRO A 400 6.79 -37.30 -8.26
C PRO A 400 6.06 -38.63 -8.17
N CYS A 401 4.93 -38.72 -7.49
CA CYS A 401 4.12 -39.90 -7.28
C CYS A 401 4.87 -41.10 -6.64
N GLY A 402 5.88 -40.80 -5.83
CA GLY A 402 6.71 -41.77 -5.14
C GLY A 402 6.24 -42.11 -3.71
N ARG A 403 7.02 -42.94 -3.00
CA ARG A 403 6.75 -43.31 -1.60
C ARG A 403 6.64 -42.12 -0.67
N ALA A 404 7.50 -41.11 -0.86
CA ALA A 404 7.51 -39.91 -0.04
C ALA A 404 6.22 -39.06 -0.17
N GLN A 405 5.51 -39.15 -1.29
CA GLN A 405 4.21 -38.54 -1.54
C GLN A 405 3.05 -39.47 -1.14
N GLY A 406 3.34 -40.60 -0.46
CA GLY A 406 2.35 -41.55 0.05
C GLY A 406 1.73 -42.46 -1.01
N TYR A 407 2.38 -42.65 -2.17
CA TYR A 407 1.98 -43.66 -3.14
C TYR A 407 2.49 -45.04 -2.70
N VAL A 408 1.77 -46.07 -3.10
CA VAL A 408 2.10 -47.47 -2.78
C VAL A 408 2.66 -48.18 -3.99
N ALA A 409 3.31 -49.34 -3.76
CA ALA A 409 3.77 -50.18 -4.84
C ALA A 409 2.56 -50.76 -5.60
N GLY A 410 2.52 -50.63 -6.92
CA GLY A 410 1.48 -51.08 -7.83
C GLY A 410 2.08 -51.58 -9.15
N GLY A 411 1.24 -52.15 -10.02
CA GLY A 411 1.69 -52.66 -11.32
C GLY A 411 2.20 -51.55 -12.24
N VAL A 412 3.42 -51.72 -12.76
CA VAL A 412 4.04 -50.92 -13.81
C VAL A 412 4.42 -51.81 -14.98
N VAL A 413 4.72 -51.25 -16.16
CA VAL A 413 5.22 -52.05 -17.29
C VAL A 413 6.52 -52.75 -16.87
N GLY A 414 6.51 -54.08 -16.94
CA GLY A 414 7.66 -54.89 -16.58
C GLY A 414 7.83 -55.22 -15.09
N GLY A 415 6.86 -54.91 -14.20
CA GLY A 415 6.99 -55.24 -12.79
C GLY A 415 6.07 -54.49 -11.82
N VAL A 416 6.63 -54.21 -10.63
CA VAL A 416 5.94 -53.50 -9.55
C VAL A 416 6.81 -52.27 -9.15
N GLY A 417 6.16 -51.11 -9.05
CA GLY A 417 6.85 -49.84 -8.67
C GLY A 417 5.93 -48.89 -7.95
N TYR A 418 6.49 -47.91 -7.21
CA TYR A 418 5.70 -46.85 -6.57
C TYR A 418 4.96 -46.03 -7.64
N GLY A 419 3.73 -45.65 -7.35
CA GLY A 419 2.90 -44.92 -8.29
C GLY A 419 2.33 -45.73 -9.45
N GLY A 420 2.45 -47.07 -9.42
CA GLY A 420 1.82 -47.93 -10.43
C GLY A 420 0.33 -47.62 -10.60
N GLY A 421 -0.10 -47.35 -11.84
CA GLY A 421 -1.46 -46.90 -12.18
C GLY A 421 -1.59 -45.44 -12.59
N ILE A 422 -0.64 -44.54 -12.26
CA ILE A 422 -0.76 -43.09 -12.51
C ILE A 422 -0.91 -42.73 -14.00
N CYS A 423 -0.39 -43.56 -14.92
CA CYS A 423 -0.62 -43.39 -16.36
C CYS A 423 -2.11 -43.48 -16.73
N GLN A 424 -2.89 -44.34 -16.07
CA GLN A 424 -4.33 -44.38 -16.27
C GLN A 424 -5.01 -43.12 -15.71
N ALA A 425 -4.55 -42.58 -14.55
CA ALA A 425 -5.02 -41.31 -14.02
C ALA A 425 -4.74 -40.15 -14.99
N SER A 426 -3.51 -40.06 -15.51
CA SER A 426 -3.12 -39.08 -16.55
C SER A 426 -3.97 -39.24 -17.82
N THR A 427 -4.22 -40.45 -18.27
CA THR A 427 -5.08 -40.73 -19.43
C THR A 427 -6.53 -40.31 -19.19
N THR A 428 -7.06 -40.51 -17.99
CA THR A 428 -8.41 -40.03 -17.65
C THR A 428 -8.49 -38.53 -17.67
N LEU A 429 -7.47 -37.86 -17.13
CA LEU A 429 -7.34 -36.38 -17.18
C LEU A 429 -7.23 -35.91 -18.65
N TYR A 430 -6.38 -36.53 -19.45
CA TYR A 430 -6.23 -36.23 -20.88
C TYR A 430 -7.55 -36.40 -21.63
N GLY A 431 -8.26 -37.47 -21.40
CA GLY A 431 -9.55 -37.73 -22.07
C GLY A 431 -10.61 -36.66 -21.76
N ALA A 432 -10.63 -36.14 -20.51
CA ALA A 432 -11.51 -35.06 -20.12
C ALA A 432 -11.07 -33.69 -20.73
N THR A 433 -9.77 -33.38 -20.69
CA THR A 433 -9.23 -32.12 -21.25
C THR A 433 -9.39 -32.04 -22.77
N LEU A 434 -9.17 -33.15 -23.48
CA LEU A 434 -9.39 -33.25 -24.91
C LEU A 434 -10.86 -32.98 -25.29
N ARG A 435 -11.80 -33.61 -24.55
CA ARG A 435 -13.25 -33.44 -24.77
C ARG A 435 -13.74 -32.06 -24.41
N ALA A 436 -13.04 -31.39 -23.48
CA ALA A 436 -13.29 -30.00 -23.13
C ALA A 436 -12.72 -29.00 -24.15
N GLY A 437 -12.02 -29.46 -25.22
CA GLY A 437 -11.41 -28.54 -26.19
C GLY A 437 -10.22 -27.74 -25.65
N LEU A 438 -9.59 -28.19 -24.56
CA LEU A 438 -8.39 -27.55 -24.03
C LEU A 438 -7.17 -27.93 -24.87
N THR A 439 -6.22 -27.04 -25.03
CA THR A 439 -4.99 -27.30 -25.81
C THR A 439 -4.10 -28.32 -25.08
N ILE A 440 -3.77 -29.39 -25.74
CA ILE A 440 -2.80 -30.38 -25.27
C ILE A 440 -1.40 -29.91 -25.60
N VAL A 441 -0.63 -29.54 -24.58
CA VAL A 441 0.72 -28.93 -24.70
C VAL A 441 1.80 -30.03 -24.78
N GLU A 442 1.67 -31.06 -23.98
CA GLU A 442 2.58 -32.21 -23.95
C GLU A 442 1.82 -33.51 -23.70
N ARG A 443 2.06 -34.53 -24.51
CA ARG A 443 1.51 -35.88 -24.35
C ARG A 443 2.39 -36.90 -25.04
N ARG A 444 2.55 -38.06 -24.42
CA ARG A 444 3.15 -39.24 -25.03
C ARG A 444 2.23 -40.43 -24.95
N ASN A 445 2.25 -41.28 -25.97
CA ASN A 445 1.57 -42.60 -25.94
C ASN A 445 2.47 -43.61 -25.23
N HIS A 446 1.85 -44.67 -24.67
CA HIS A 446 2.60 -45.83 -24.25
C HIS A 446 3.20 -46.55 -25.48
N SER A 447 4.35 -47.18 -25.29
CA SER A 447 4.96 -48.08 -26.28
C SER A 447 4.21 -49.40 -26.42
N VAL A 448 3.39 -49.77 -25.42
CA VAL A 448 2.53 -50.96 -25.39
C VAL A 448 1.09 -50.48 -25.24
N ALA A 449 0.15 -51.10 -25.99
CA ALA A 449 -1.26 -50.73 -25.93
C ALA A 449 -1.82 -50.82 -24.51
N SER A 450 -2.45 -49.71 -24.03
CA SER A 450 -3.18 -49.71 -22.76
C SER A 450 -4.51 -50.51 -22.91
N THR A 451 -4.97 -51.12 -21.82
CA THR A 451 -6.21 -51.88 -21.81
C THR A 451 -7.45 -51.07 -21.41
N TYR A 452 -7.26 -49.82 -20.97
CA TYR A 452 -8.30 -48.96 -20.41
C TYR A 452 -8.81 -47.88 -21.37
N VAL A 453 -8.16 -47.67 -22.53
CA VAL A 453 -8.60 -46.81 -23.63
C VAL A 453 -8.18 -47.40 -24.98
N PRO A 454 -8.84 -47.04 -26.10
CA PRO A 454 -8.40 -47.43 -27.44
C PRO A 454 -6.97 -46.94 -27.76
N LEU A 455 -6.31 -47.66 -28.66
CA LEU A 455 -4.94 -47.37 -29.09
C LEU A 455 -4.80 -45.88 -29.52
N GLY A 456 -3.77 -45.23 -29.03
CA GLY A 456 -3.48 -43.81 -29.31
C GLY A 456 -4.32 -42.82 -28.54
N GLN A 457 -5.20 -43.24 -27.63
CA GLN A 457 -5.99 -42.35 -26.77
C GLN A 457 -5.50 -42.29 -25.32
N ASP A 458 -4.29 -42.76 -25.06
CA ASP A 458 -3.64 -42.75 -23.75
C ASP A 458 -2.66 -41.57 -23.57
N ALA A 459 -2.33 -41.27 -22.34
CA ALA A 459 -1.32 -40.28 -21.97
C ALA A 459 -0.36 -40.87 -20.93
N MET A 460 0.79 -41.35 -21.39
CA MET A 460 1.83 -41.93 -20.56
C MET A 460 2.54 -40.78 -19.77
N VAL A 461 2.78 -41.03 -18.50
CA VAL A 461 3.59 -40.16 -17.65
C VAL A 461 4.66 -40.94 -16.91
N ASN A 462 5.87 -40.37 -16.82
CA ASN A 462 6.97 -40.93 -16.06
C ASN A 462 7.82 -39.77 -15.55
N TYR A 463 7.92 -39.61 -14.23
CA TYR A 463 8.57 -38.48 -13.61
C TYR A 463 10.00 -38.27 -14.10
N GLY A 464 10.31 -37.06 -14.53
CA GLY A 464 11.62 -36.69 -15.09
C GLY A 464 11.82 -36.99 -16.58
N THR A 465 10.93 -37.79 -17.23
CA THR A 465 11.10 -38.16 -18.65
C THR A 465 9.89 -37.90 -19.53
N SER A 466 8.68 -37.97 -19.00
CA SER A 466 7.43 -37.78 -19.76
C SER A 466 6.37 -37.17 -18.87
N ASP A 467 5.76 -36.09 -19.33
CA ASP A 467 4.68 -35.40 -18.61
C ASP A 467 3.43 -35.30 -19.49
N PHE A 468 2.30 -35.01 -18.85
CA PHE A 468 1.09 -34.59 -19.53
C PHE A 468 0.82 -33.13 -19.18
N LYS A 469 0.70 -32.28 -20.21
CA LYS A 469 0.43 -30.86 -20.01
C LYS A 469 -0.72 -30.41 -20.89
N PHE A 470 -1.58 -29.55 -20.33
CA PHE A 470 -2.68 -28.94 -21.05
C PHE A 470 -2.80 -27.46 -20.66
N ARG A 471 -3.40 -26.63 -21.54
CA ARG A 471 -3.60 -25.20 -21.34
C ARG A 471 -5.08 -24.86 -21.48
N ASN A 472 -5.55 -23.95 -20.64
CA ASN A 472 -6.88 -23.36 -20.76
C ASN A 472 -6.85 -22.20 -21.76
N ASP A 473 -7.39 -22.39 -22.96
CA ASP A 473 -7.49 -21.32 -23.98
C ASP A 473 -8.86 -20.63 -23.98
N TYR A 474 -9.76 -20.97 -23.08
CA TYR A 474 -10.97 -20.21 -22.87
C TYR A 474 -10.65 -18.85 -22.26
N ASN A 475 -11.51 -17.85 -22.47
CA ASN A 475 -11.44 -16.54 -21.83
C ASN A 475 -12.05 -16.52 -20.41
N PHE A 476 -12.37 -17.69 -19.85
CA PHE A 476 -12.88 -17.91 -18.50
C PHE A 476 -12.12 -19.03 -17.80
N PRO A 477 -12.09 -19.05 -16.46
CA PRO A 477 -11.47 -20.13 -15.71
C PRO A 477 -12.26 -21.43 -15.84
N VAL A 478 -11.56 -22.55 -15.92
CA VAL A 478 -12.17 -23.87 -15.85
C VAL A 478 -11.80 -24.54 -14.52
N THR A 479 -12.72 -25.34 -13.98
CA THR A 479 -12.54 -26.06 -12.71
C THR A 479 -12.61 -27.56 -12.94
N LEU A 480 -11.63 -28.28 -12.43
CA LEU A 480 -11.60 -29.74 -12.49
C LEU A 480 -12.31 -30.33 -11.27
N LYS A 481 -13.11 -31.35 -11.48
CA LYS A 481 -13.63 -32.24 -10.44
C LYS A 481 -13.20 -33.64 -10.71
N THR A 482 -12.70 -34.31 -9.69
CA THR A 482 -12.24 -35.71 -9.79
C THR A 482 -12.85 -36.54 -8.66
N TRP A 483 -13.23 -37.77 -8.97
CA TRP A 483 -13.74 -38.71 -7.97
C TRP A 483 -13.53 -40.16 -8.43
N THR A 484 -13.68 -41.06 -7.51
CA THR A 484 -13.67 -42.51 -7.76
C THR A 484 -15.03 -43.10 -7.37
N SER A 485 -15.61 -43.94 -8.22
CA SER A 485 -16.87 -44.64 -7.97
C SER A 485 -16.67 -46.13 -8.27
N GLY A 486 -16.61 -46.98 -7.23
CA GLY A 486 -16.21 -48.35 -7.37
C GLY A 486 -14.80 -48.47 -7.94
N ARG A 487 -14.67 -49.03 -9.15
CA ARG A 487 -13.39 -49.15 -9.85
C ARG A 487 -13.21 -48.13 -10.99
N ASP A 488 -14.15 -47.24 -11.15
CA ASP A 488 -14.09 -46.16 -12.15
C ASP A 488 -13.49 -44.88 -11.56
N ILE A 489 -12.51 -44.30 -12.26
CA ILE A 489 -11.95 -43.00 -11.94
C ILE A 489 -12.49 -41.99 -12.94
N HIS A 490 -12.90 -40.82 -12.43
CA HIS A 490 -13.60 -39.80 -13.20
C HIS A 490 -12.88 -38.48 -13.13
N VAL A 491 -12.91 -37.76 -14.25
CA VAL A 491 -12.52 -36.34 -14.34
C VAL A 491 -13.60 -35.58 -15.10
N ALA A 492 -14.13 -34.52 -14.50
CA ALA A 492 -15.03 -33.59 -15.14
C ALA A 492 -14.47 -32.20 -15.14
N ILE A 493 -14.67 -31.45 -16.23
CA ILE A 493 -14.26 -30.08 -16.41
C ILE A 493 -15.51 -29.20 -16.47
N TYR A 494 -15.51 -28.16 -15.64
CA TYR A 494 -16.60 -27.20 -15.51
C TYR A 494 -16.11 -25.81 -15.92
N GLY A 495 -16.98 -25.04 -16.59
CA GLY A 495 -16.71 -23.67 -16.99
C GLY A 495 -18.01 -22.91 -17.31
N GLN A 496 -17.87 -21.72 -17.90
CA GLN A 496 -19.02 -20.87 -18.27
C GLN A 496 -19.65 -21.29 -19.58
#